data_b49f1b5deace6a5274fe62c4a8e6b217
#
_entry.id   b49f1b5deace6a5274fe62c4a8e6b217
#
_cell.length_a   1.000
_cell.length_b   1.000
_cell.length_c   1.000
_cell.angle_alpha   90.00
_cell.angle_beta   90.00
_cell.angle_gamma   90.00
#
_symmetry.space_group_name_H-M   'P 1'
#
loop_
_entity.id
_entity.type
_entity.pdbx_description
1 polymer ?
#
loop_
_entity_poly.entity_id
_entity_poly.type
_entity_poly.pdbx_seq_one_letter_code
_entity_poly.pdbx_strand_id
1 'polypeptide(L)'
;MSVIEKSIDLNVPVRTAYNQWTQFEEFPRFMEGVEQARQIDSNHLHWKASFGGKQEEWDAEIVEQVPDQRIAWRSQGGAKNEGIVIFSPVTEGKSKINLRIDYEPKGMVEKTGDAVGMVSQRVEGDLKRFKGFIESHGQETGAWRGNVS
;
A
#
# COMPACT_ATOMS: atom_id res chain seq x y z
N MET A 1 3.94 -17.47 8.53
CA MET A 1 3.41 -16.12 8.54
C MET A 1 4.55 -15.15 8.69
N SER A 2 4.60 -14.17 7.82
CA SER A 2 5.73 -13.25 7.77
C SER A 2 5.24 -11.82 7.83
N VAL A 3 5.92 -11.02 8.65
CA VAL A 3 5.58 -9.61 8.81
C VAL A 3 6.67 -8.78 8.14
N ILE A 4 6.26 -7.89 7.27
CA ILE A 4 7.14 -6.95 6.61
C ILE A 4 6.76 -5.57 7.11
N GLU A 5 7.74 -4.84 7.64
CA GLU A 5 7.47 -3.50 8.14
C GLU A 5 8.53 -2.55 7.59
N LYS A 6 8.08 -1.49 6.94
CA LYS A 6 8.94 -0.48 6.34
C LYS A 6 8.36 0.88 6.61
N SER A 7 9.22 1.87 6.72
CA SER A 7 8.76 3.24 6.90
C SER A 7 9.58 4.17 6.02
N ILE A 8 9.02 5.34 5.73
CA ILE A 8 9.71 6.33 4.92
C ILE A 8 9.24 7.72 5.33
N ASP A 9 10.18 8.66 5.33
CA ASP A 9 9.86 10.05 5.59
C ASP A 9 9.58 10.76 4.28
N LEU A 10 8.59 11.66 4.31
CA LEU A 10 8.16 12.38 3.12
C LEU A 10 8.25 13.89 3.39
N ASN A 11 8.64 14.62 2.36
CA ASN A 11 8.72 16.08 2.44
C ASN A 11 7.41 16.72 1.97
N VAL A 12 6.29 16.18 2.42
CA VAL A 12 4.95 16.71 2.18
C VAL A 12 4.15 16.59 3.45
N PRO A 13 3.10 17.40 3.63
CA PRO A 13 2.24 17.30 4.81
C PRO A 13 1.56 15.95 4.88
N VAL A 14 1.20 15.53 6.09
CA VAL A 14 0.53 14.24 6.28
C VAL A 14 -0.77 14.15 5.48
N ARG A 15 -1.48 15.26 5.35
CA ARG A 15 -2.71 15.30 4.58
C ARG A 15 -2.47 14.96 3.11
N THR A 16 -1.41 15.51 2.53
CA THR A 16 -1.05 15.24 1.14
C THR A 16 -0.70 13.77 0.94
N ALA A 17 0.10 13.22 1.85
CA ALA A 17 0.49 11.81 1.78
C ALA A 17 -0.74 10.91 1.89
N TYR A 18 -1.60 11.20 2.85
CA TYR A 18 -2.80 10.40 3.05
C TYR A 18 -3.72 10.48 1.84
N ASN A 19 -3.99 11.69 1.36
CA ASN A 19 -4.90 11.86 0.23
C ASN A 19 -4.42 11.10 -0.99
N GLN A 20 -3.11 11.18 -1.29
CA GLN A 20 -2.59 10.45 -2.45
C GLN A 20 -2.72 8.95 -2.26
N TRP A 21 -2.51 8.44 -1.05
CA TRP A 21 -2.62 7.01 -0.82
C TRP A 21 -4.05 6.50 -1.03
N THR A 22 -5.05 7.37 -0.88
CA THR A 22 -6.44 6.96 -1.13
C THR A 22 -6.75 6.80 -2.61
N GLN A 23 -5.88 7.27 -3.47
CA GLN A 23 -6.09 7.17 -4.92
C GLN A 23 -5.46 5.87 -5.41
N PHE A 24 -6.09 4.76 -5.06
CA PHE A 24 -5.56 3.43 -5.34
C PHE A 24 -5.35 3.18 -6.83
N GLU A 25 -6.17 3.79 -7.67
CA GLU A 25 -6.06 3.59 -9.12
C GLU A 25 -4.82 4.22 -9.71
N GLU A 26 -4.12 5.05 -8.93
CA GLU A 26 -2.85 5.62 -9.35
C GLU A 26 -1.67 4.72 -8.97
N PHE A 27 -1.89 3.69 -8.17
CA PHE A 27 -0.81 2.85 -7.65
C PHE A 27 0.09 2.26 -8.74
N PRO A 28 -0.42 1.85 -9.91
CA PRO A 28 0.49 1.34 -10.95
C PRO A 28 1.58 2.33 -11.37
N ARG A 29 1.39 3.61 -11.09
CA ARG A 29 2.36 4.63 -11.48
C ARG A 29 3.61 4.61 -10.63
N PHE A 30 3.56 4.07 -9.42
CA PHE A 30 4.72 4.02 -8.54
C PHE A 30 4.92 2.68 -7.85
N MET A 31 3.98 1.77 -7.94
CA MET A 31 4.15 0.43 -7.37
C MET A 31 4.45 -0.55 -8.48
N GLU A 32 5.72 -0.90 -8.58
CA GLU A 32 6.16 -1.87 -9.57
C GLU A 32 5.48 -3.21 -9.30
N GLY A 33 4.94 -3.82 -10.35
CA GLY A 33 4.25 -5.07 -10.20
C GLY A 33 2.74 -4.93 -10.06
N VAL A 34 2.25 -3.79 -9.62
CA VAL A 34 0.81 -3.55 -9.60
C VAL A 34 0.40 -3.09 -10.98
N GLU A 35 -0.37 -3.90 -11.68
CA GLU A 35 -0.84 -3.57 -13.02
C GLU A 35 -2.12 -2.77 -12.97
N GLN A 36 -2.97 -3.06 -12.00
CA GLN A 36 -4.24 -2.37 -11.86
C GLN A 36 -4.69 -2.46 -10.41
N ALA A 37 -5.20 -1.35 -9.91
CA ALA A 37 -5.90 -1.32 -8.63
C ALA A 37 -7.16 -0.53 -8.89
N ARG A 38 -8.30 -1.11 -8.54
CA ARG A 38 -9.59 -0.48 -8.81
C ARG A 38 -10.43 -0.48 -7.55
N GLN A 39 -10.94 0.67 -7.18
CA GLN A 39 -11.84 0.78 -6.05
C GLN A 39 -13.26 0.47 -6.51
N ILE A 40 -13.86 -0.58 -5.93
CA ILE A 40 -15.19 -1.02 -6.33
C ILE A 40 -16.25 -0.25 -5.57
N ASP A 41 -16.03 -0.05 -4.27
CA ASP A 41 -16.90 0.78 -3.45
C ASP A 41 -16.06 1.35 -2.30
N SER A 42 -16.70 1.92 -1.29
CA SER A 42 -15.98 2.64 -0.25
C SER A 42 -15.00 1.77 0.54
N ASN A 43 -15.21 0.45 0.56
CA ASN A 43 -14.33 -0.42 1.34
C ASN A 43 -13.89 -1.68 0.60
N HIS A 44 -14.03 -1.72 -0.74
CA HIS A 44 -13.58 -2.88 -1.50
C HIS A 44 -12.71 -2.47 -2.67
N LEU A 45 -11.67 -3.24 -2.90
CA LEU A 45 -10.69 -3.01 -3.96
C LEU A 45 -10.48 -4.29 -4.74
N HIS A 46 -10.15 -4.13 -6.02
CA HIS A 46 -9.71 -5.24 -6.86
C HIS A 46 -8.31 -4.96 -7.32
N TRP A 47 -7.43 -5.92 -7.14
CA TRP A 47 -6.01 -5.79 -7.48
C TRP A 47 -5.62 -6.77 -8.56
N LYS A 48 -4.74 -6.32 -9.43
CA LYS A 48 -4.10 -7.17 -10.42
C LYS A 48 -2.61 -6.85 -10.40
N ALA A 49 -1.80 -7.84 -10.15
CA ALA A 49 -0.37 -7.64 -9.97
C ALA A 49 0.41 -8.78 -10.59
N SER A 50 1.65 -8.47 -10.99
CA SER A 50 2.60 -9.47 -11.48
C SER A 50 3.73 -9.55 -10.47
N PHE A 51 4.08 -10.76 -10.10
CA PHE A 51 5.10 -10.97 -9.12
C PHE A 51 5.84 -12.27 -9.43
N GLY A 52 7.16 -12.17 -9.63
CA GLY A 52 7.97 -13.35 -9.91
C GLY A 52 7.56 -14.06 -11.20
N GLY A 53 7.09 -13.32 -12.19
CA GLY A 53 6.68 -13.89 -13.45
C GLY A 53 5.25 -14.42 -13.48
N LYS A 54 4.56 -14.33 -12.36
CA LYS A 54 3.17 -14.76 -12.26
C LYS A 54 2.25 -13.56 -12.13
N GLN A 55 1.07 -13.67 -12.72
CA GLN A 55 0.05 -12.65 -12.62
C GLN A 55 -1.04 -13.16 -11.68
N GLU A 56 -1.42 -12.34 -10.73
CA GLU A 56 -2.47 -12.70 -9.77
C GLU A 56 -3.48 -11.58 -9.65
N GLU A 57 -4.71 -11.97 -9.39
CA GLU A 57 -5.78 -11.02 -9.11
C GLU A 57 -6.45 -11.43 -7.81
N TRP A 58 -6.86 -10.44 -7.05
CA TRP A 58 -7.58 -10.70 -5.81
C TRP A 58 -8.37 -9.47 -5.40
N ASP A 59 -9.33 -9.69 -4.52
CA ASP A 59 -10.10 -8.61 -3.94
C ASP A 59 -9.57 -8.34 -2.55
N ALA A 60 -9.71 -7.11 -2.10
CA ALA A 60 -9.31 -6.72 -0.76
C ALA A 60 -10.40 -5.85 -0.15
N GLU A 61 -10.50 -5.95 1.16
CA GLU A 61 -11.46 -5.17 1.91
C GLU A 61 -10.69 -4.19 2.80
N ILE A 62 -11.09 -2.93 2.78
CA ILE A 62 -10.57 -1.96 3.73
C ILE A 62 -11.38 -2.16 5.00
N VAL A 63 -10.71 -2.54 6.08
CA VAL A 63 -11.40 -2.84 7.33
C VAL A 63 -11.39 -1.64 8.27
N GLU A 64 -10.49 -0.69 8.04
CA GLU A 64 -10.46 0.54 8.82
C GLU A 64 -9.82 1.63 7.99
N GLN A 65 -10.40 2.81 8.00
CA GLN A 65 -9.82 3.97 7.33
C GLN A 65 -10.18 5.22 8.12
N VAL A 66 -9.16 5.92 8.59
CA VAL A 66 -9.32 7.15 9.36
C VAL A 66 -8.44 8.22 8.71
N PRO A 67 -9.03 9.31 8.23
CA PRO A 67 -8.27 10.32 7.50
C PRO A 67 -7.05 10.83 8.26
N ASP A 68 -5.95 10.93 7.53
CA ASP A 68 -4.65 11.40 8.02
C ASP A 68 -4.03 10.52 9.11
N GLN A 69 -4.61 9.36 9.38
CA GLN A 69 -4.11 8.48 10.43
C GLN A 69 -3.76 7.09 9.94
N ARG A 70 -4.70 6.36 9.34
CA ARG A 70 -4.40 4.98 8.96
C ARG A 70 -5.41 4.40 8.00
N ILE A 71 -4.94 3.39 7.27
CA ILE A 71 -5.77 2.56 6.40
C ILE A 71 -5.33 1.13 6.64
N ALA A 72 -6.29 0.26 7.00
CA ALA A 72 -6.02 -1.16 7.21
C ALA A 72 -6.86 -1.97 6.24
N TRP A 73 -6.26 -3.06 5.73
CA TRP A 73 -6.93 -3.88 4.72
C TRP A 73 -6.71 -5.35 4.96
N ARG A 74 -7.51 -6.15 4.28
CA ARG A 74 -7.43 -7.62 4.33
C ARG A 74 -7.78 -8.16 2.96
N SER A 75 -6.97 -9.07 2.45
CA SER A 75 -7.27 -9.71 1.17
C SER A 75 -8.41 -10.70 1.32
N GLN A 76 -9.15 -10.90 0.23
CA GLN A 76 -10.24 -11.85 0.17
C GLN A 76 -9.89 -12.85 -0.94
N GLY A 77 -9.40 -14.02 -0.54
CA GLY A 77 -8.92 -15.03 -1.47
C GLY A 77 -7.47 -14.79 -1.86
N GLY A 78 -6.89 -15.73 -2.59
CA GLY A 78 -5.51 -15.63 -3.03
C GLY A 78 -4.53 -15.78 -1.87
N ALA A 79 -3.34 -15.23 -2.04
CA ALA A 79 -2.35 -15.21 -0.98
C ALA A 79 -2.81 -14.28 0.13
N LYS A 80 -2.52 -14.68 1.36
CA LYS A 80 -2.89 -13.83 2.48
C LYS A 80 -2.09 -12.54 2.45
N ASN A 81 -2.77 -11.44 2.56
CA ASN A 81 -2.16 -10.12 2.52
C ASN A 81 -3.01 -9.18 3.34
N GLU A 82 -2.64 -9.02 4.61
CA GLU A 82 -3.31 -8.08 5.49
C GLU A 82 -2.30 -7.04 5.89
N GLY A 83 -2.76 -5.82 6.11
CA GLY A 83 -1.81 -4.82 6.51
C GLY A 83 -2.45 -3.55 6.99
N ILE A 84 -1.57 -2.65 7.39
CA ILE A 84 -1.99 -1.33 7.84
C ILE A 84 -0.91 -0.34 7.42
N VAL A 85 -1.35 0.79 6.92
CA VAL A 85 -0.45 1.90 6.67
C VAL A 85 -0.84 3.00 7.64
N ILE A 86 0.16 3.51 8.37
CA ILE A 86 -0.03 4.54 9.38
C ILE A 86 0.66 5.80 8.91
N PHE A 87 -0.06 6.90 8.99
CA PHE A 87 0.41 8.21 8.58
C PHE A 87 0.65 9.06 9.82
N SER A 88 1.81 9.67 9.92
CA SER A 88 2.15 10.48 11.08
C SER A 88 2.72 11.81 10.65
N PRO A 89 2.28 12.92 11.24
CA PRO A 89 2.91 14.21 10.97
C PRO A 89 4.25 14.27 11.70
N VAL A 90 5.26 14.79 11.02
CA VAL A 90 6.56 15.04 11.64
C VAL A 90 6.67 16.54 11.93
N THR A 91 6.38 17.35 10.92
CA THR A 91 6.26 18.78 11.05
C THR A 91 5.12 19.19 10.12
N GLU A 92 4.87 20.49 10.05
CA GLU A 92 3.80 21.01 9.20
C GLU A 92 3.96 20.61 7.74
N GLY A 93 5.18 20.55 7.25
CA GLY A 93 5.45 20.20 5.85
C GLY A 93 6.08 18.85 5.66
N LYS A 94 6.12 18.00 6.70
CA LYS A 94 6.75 16.70 6.60
C LYS A 94 5.93 15.65 7.30
N SER A 95 5.99 14.43 6.78
CA SER A 95 5.22 13.31 7.33
C SER A 95 6.03 12.03 7.25
N LYS A 96 5.48 10.99 7.85
CA LYS A 96 6.09 9.67 7.85
C LYS A 96 5.01 8.65 7.57
N ILE A 97 5.34 7.67 6.73
CA ILE A 97 4.48 6.52 6.47
C ILE A 97 5.13 5.30 7.07
N ASN A 98 4.36 4.54 7.83
CA ASN A 98 4.78 3.23 8.34
C ASN A 98 3.84 2.20 7.75
N LEU A 99 4.39 1.26 6.99
CA LEU A 99 3.61 0.22 6.32
C LEU A 99 3.98 -1.12 6.91
N ARG A 100 2.97 -1.83 7.40
CA ARG A 100 3.15 -3.17 7.96
C ARG A 100 2.25 -4.14 7.23
N ILE A 101 2.84 -5.19 6.68
CA ILE A 101 2.14 -6.19 5.91
C ILE A 101 2.38 -7.56 6.52
N ASP A 102 1.30 -8.29 6.77
CA ASP A 102 1.35 -9.68 7.16
C ASP A 102 1.08 -10.49 5.90
N TYR A 103 2.13 -11.05 5.35
CA TYR A 103 2.09 -11.72 4.06
C TYR A 103 2.32 -13.21 4.23
N GLU A 104 1.48 -14.01 3.60
CA GLU A 104 1.61 -15.46 3.59
C GLU A 104 1.45 -15.92 2.15
N PRO A 105 2.50 -16.43 1.52
CA PRO A 105 2.40 -16.87 0.13
C PRO A 105 1.39 -17.99 -0.03
N LYS A 106 0.71 -17.99 -1.16
CA LYS A 106 -0.21 -19.05 -1.47
C LYS A 106 0.60 -20.28 -1.90
N GLY A 107 0.38 -21.42 -1.23
CA GLY A 107 1.07 -22.64 -1.53
C GLY A 107 2.29 -22.85 -0.66
N MET A 108 2.69 -24.12 -0.58
CA MET A 108 3.75 -24.52 0.34
C MET A 108 5.14 -24.23 -0.17
N VAL A 109 5.29 -24.12 -1.46
CA VAL A 109 6.62 -24.01 -2.05
C VAL A 109 7.29 -22.69 -1.75
N GLU A 110 6.51 -21.69 -1.41
CA GLU A 110 7.03 -20.36 -1.13
C GLU A 110 7.45 -20.16 0.32
N LYS A 111 7.51 -21.22 1.06
CA LYS A 111 7.87 -21.12 2.46
C LYS A 111 9.29 -20.67 2.70
N THR A 112 10.10 -20.62 1.67
CA THR A 112 11.47 -20.19 1.81
C THR A 112 11.54 -18.69 2.03
N GLY A 113 12.65 -18.24 2.60
CA GLY A 113 12.85 -16.82 2.83
C GLY A 113 12.91 -15.98 1.57
N ASP A 114 13.14 -16.63 0.41
CA ASP A 114 13.30 -15.90 -0.84
C ASP A 114 12.03 -15.13 -1.22
N ALA A 115 10.88 -15.77 -1.06
CA ALA A 115 9.61 -15.10 -1.43
C ALA A 115 9.38 -13.88 -0.54
N VAL A 116 9.64 -14.02 0.76
CA VAL A 116 9.45 -12.92 1.69
C VAL A 116 10.45 -11.80 1.42
N GLY A 117 11.70 -12.16 1.11
CA GLY A 117 12.72 -11.17 0.78
C GLY A 117 12.34 -10.36 -0.46
N MET A 118 11.78 -11.02 -1.47
CA MET A 118 11.34 -10.32 -2.68
C MET A 118 10.23 -9.34 -2.39
N VAL A 119 9.25 -9.74 -1.58
CA VAL A 119 8.15 -8.84 -1.22
C VAL A 119 8.68 -7.66 -0.41
N SER A 120 9.58 -7.93 0.52
CA SER A 120 10.16 -6.87 1.35
C SER A 120 10.89 -5.83 0.49
N GLN A 121 11.69 -6.28 -0.47
CA GLN A 121 12.40 -5.37 -1.36
C GLN A 121 11.43 -4.60 -2.25
N ARG A 122 10.37 -5.26 -2.70
CA ARG A 122 9.36 -4.60 -3.53
C ARG A 122 8.67 -3.49 -2.75
N VAL A 123 8.30 -3.78 -1.51
CA VAL A 123 7.64 -2.80 -0.66
C VAL A 123 8.54 -1.60 -0.42
N GLU A 124 9.81 -1.85 -0.13
CA GLU A 124 10.76 -0.77 0.09
C GLU A 124 10.90 0.11 -1.14
N GLY A 125 11.01 -0.51 -2.31
CA GLY A 125 11.10 0.22 -3.56
C GLY A 125 9.83 1.00 -3.86
N ASP A 126 8.67 0.39 -3.58
CA ASP A 126 7.39 1.05 -3.81
C ASP A 126 7.25 2.30 -2.97
N LEU A 127 7.68 2.25 -1.71
CA LEU A 127 7.63 3.43 -0.85
C LEU A 127 8.55 4.53 -1.37
N LYS A 128 9.73 4.16 -1.86
CA LYS A 128 10.65 5.15 -2.42
C LYS A 128 10.07 5.77 -3.68
N ARG A 129 9.41 4.98 -4.51
CA ARG A 129 8.77 5.50 -5.72
C ARG A 129 7.58 6.37 -5.37
N PHE A 130 6.81 6.00 -4.33
CA PHE A 130 5.72 6.85 -3.86
C PHE A 130 6.26 8.20 -3.39
N LYS A 131 7.36 8.19 -2.64
CA LYS A 131 8.00 9.42 -2.20
C LYS A 131 8.39 10.29 -3.40
N GLY A 132 9.04 9.70 -4.39
CA GLY A 132 9.41 10.44 -5.59
C GLY A 132 8.20 11.00 -6.32
N PHE A 133 7.15 10.20 -6.42
CA PHE A 133 5.93 10.60 -7.11
C PHE A 133 5.29 11.82 -6.44
N ILE A 134 5.08 11.73 -5.12
CA ILE A 134 4.35 12.79 -4.43
C ILE A 134 5.20 14.06 -4.26
N GLU A 135 6.50 13.90 -4.07
CA GLU A 135 7.36 15.07 -3.90
C GLU A 135 7.59 15.79 -5.22
N SER A 136 7.65 15.06 -6.33
CA SER A 136 7.83 15.70 -7.62
C SER A 136 6.57 16.38 -8.12
N HIS A 137 5.40 15.86 -7.74
CA HIS A 137 4.13 16.48 -8.13
C HIS A 137 3.75 17.63 -7.22
N GLY A 138 4.23 17.64 -5.99
CA GLY A 138 3.95 18.70 -5.04
C GLY A 138 2.56 18.70 -4.45
N GLN A 139 1.65 17.94 -5.03
CA GLN A 139 0.28 17.83 -4.52
C GLN A 139 -0.32 16.51 -4.97
N GLU A 140 -1.36 16.09 -4.26
CA GLU A 140 -2.03 14.84 -4.53
C GLU A 140 -2.93 14.94 -5.76
N THR A 141 -3.22 13.78 -6.37
CA THR A 141 -4.07 13.73 -7.56
C THR A 141 -5.55 13.69 -7.20
N GLY A 142 -5.86 13.49 -5.95
CA GLY A 142 -7.25 13.44 -5.50
C GLY A 142 -7.28 13.06 -4.03
N ALA A 143 -8.47 12.79 -3.52
CA ALA A 143 -8.63 12.45 -2.12
C ALA A 143 -9.94 11.70 -1.89
N TRP A 144 -9.94 10.82 -0.90
CA TRP A 144 -11.16 10.24 -0.36
C TRP A 144 -11.00 10.27 1.16
N ARG A 145 -11.86 11.00 1.82
CA ARG A 145 -11.69 11.27 3.24
C ARG A 145 -12.83 10.73 4.11
N GLY A 146 -13.49 9.70 3.62
CA GLY A 146 -14.51 9.03 4.42
C GLY A 146 -13.88 8.12 5.46
N ASN A 147 -14.70 7.64 6.38
CA ASN A 147 -14.28 6.71 7.42
C ASN A 147 -14.82 5.31 7.12
N VAL A 148 -14.02 4.32 7.46
CA VAL A 148 -14.43 2.92 7.44
C VAL A 148 -14.03 2.33 8.78
N SER A 149 -14.96 1.59 9.39
CA SER A 149 -14.68 0.95 10.69
C SER A 149 -15.50 -0.31 10.87
#